data_4c8c268b96cfa9cc96c86c9beda447e9
#
_entry.id   4c8c268b96cfa9cc96c86c9beda447e9
#
_cell.length_a   1.000
_cell.length_b   1.000
_cell.length_c   1.000
_cell.angle_alpha   90.00
_cell.angle_beta   90.00
_cell.angle_gamma   90.00
#
_symmetry.space_group_name_H-M   'P 1'
#
loop_
_entity.id
_entity.type
_entity.pdbx_description
1 polymer ?
#
loop_
_entity_poly.entity_id
_entity_poly.type
_entity_poly.pdbx_seq_one_letter_code
_entity_poly.pdbx_strand_id
1 'polypeptide(L)'
;MSDENVNSLSVKQVKGIKALLEMPSIADVAQAVGVADRTVYRWMGDPLFVAALREAETAAIGDAVRSLITGIQANHAVMRDIRDTSRYSPAVRLRAAGMLDDSLLKWRNFQDFEMRLTDLERIIHAKE
;
A
#
# COMPACT_ATOMS: atom_id res chain seq x y z
N MET A 1 38.63 13.43 7.63
CA MET A 1 37.45 14.07 7.06
C MET A 1 37.08 13.38 5.75
N SER A 2 36.54 12.19 5.77
CA SER A 2 36.07 11.54 4.50
C SER A 2 35.38 10.18 4.66
N ASP A 3 34.99 9.73 5.83
CA ASP A 3 34.50 8.35 6.02
C ASP A 3 32.99 8.22 6.41
N GLU A 4 32.20 9.28 6.30
CA GLU A 4 30.77 9.23 6.70
C GLU A 4 29.78 9.04 5.54
N ASN A 5 30.22 8.81 4.30
CA ASN A 5 29.31 8.84 3.15
C ASN A 5 29.29 7.59 2.26
N VAL A 6 29.83 6.46 2.70
CA VAL A 6 29.90 5.24 1.88
C VAL A 6 28.64 4.38 1.98
N ASN A 7 27.72 4.69 2.91
CA ASN A 7 26.56 3.84 3.17
C ASN A 7 25.21 4.59 3.23
N SER A 8 25.12 5.81 2.70
CA SER A 8 23.86 6.57 2.66
C SER A 8 23.51 7.04 1.26
N LEU A 9 22.23 6.98 0.94
CA LEU A 9 21.69 7.50 -0.31
C LEU A 9 21.84 9.02 -0.39
N SER A 10 22.16 9.53 -1.58
CA SER A 10 22.18 10.98 -1.82
C SER A 10 20.75 11.56 -1.78
N VAL A 11 20.64 12.88 -1.56
CA VAL A 11 19.36 13.59 -1.58
C VAL A 11 18.60 13.38 -2.89
N LYS A 12 19.31 13.34 -4.03
CA LYS A 12 18.70 13.06 -5.34
C LYS A 12 18.20 11.63 -5.45
N GLN A 13 18.90 10.65 -4.88
CA GLN A 13 18.45 9.26 -4.85
C GLN A 13 17.20 9.09 -3.98
N VAL A 14 17.12 9.74 -2.82
CA VAL A 14 15.93 9.73 -1.98
C VAL A 14 14.72 10.35 -2.71
N LYS A 15 14.92 11.48 -3.39
CA LYS A 15 13.88 12.07 -4.25
C LYS A 15 13.50 11.14 -5.41
N GLY A 16 14.47 10.42 -5.98
CA GLY A 16 14.26 9.43 -7.03
C GLY A 16 13.37 8.28 -6.58
N ILE A 17 13.58 7.74 -5.38
CA ILE A 17 12.73 6.70 -4.79
C ILE A 17 11.29 7.20 -4.66
N LYS A 18 11.08 8.39 -4.12
CA LYS A 18 9.73 8.97 -4.01
C LYS A 18 9.07 9.13 -5.39
N ALA A 19 9.79 9.66 -6.36
CA ALA A 19 9.30 9.84 -7.72
C ALA A 19 8.95 8.50 -8.40
N LEU A 20 9.76 7.44 -8.17
CA LEU A 20 9.48 6.08 -8.69
C LEU A 20 8.17 5.49 -8.15
N LEU A 21 7.75 5.85 -6.95
CA LEU A 21 6.47 5.41 -6.36
C LEU A 21 5.27 6.15 -6.95
N GLU A 22 5.46 7.36 -7.45
CA GLU A 22 4.36 8.25 -7.85
C GLU A 22 4.20 8.38 -9.38
N MET A 23 5.27 8.09 -10.16
CA MET A 23 5.32 8.38 -11.59
C MET A 23 5.42 7.11 -12.43
N PRO A 24 4.74 7.08 -13.61
CA PRO A 24 4.64 5.86 -14.42
C PRO A 24 5.87 5.57 -15.28
N SER A 25 6.76 6.54 -15.51
CA SER A 25 7.90 6.35 -16.42
C SER A 25 9.21 6.85 -15.83
N ILE A 26 10.32 6.20 -16.24
CA ILE A 26 11.67 6.61 -15.85
C ILE A 26 12.00 8.02 -16.34
N ALA A 27 11.51 8.41 -17.52
CA ALA A 27 11.71 9.74 -18.06
C ALA A 27 11.08 10.83 -17.18
N ASP A 28 9.85 10.59 -16.67
CA ASP A 28 9.17 11.51 -15.75
C ASP A 28 9.93 11.63 -14.42
N VAL A 29 10.40 10.49 -13.90
CA VAL A 29 11.21 10.44 -12.68
C VAL A 29 12.51 11.23 -12.84
N ALA A 30 13.23 11.01 -13.94
CA ALA A 30 14.49 11.71 -14.25
C ALA A 30 14.27 13.22 -14.36
N GLN A 31 13.21 13.64 -15.05
CA GLN A 31 12.84 15.06 -15.18
C GLN A 31 12.49 15.66 -13.81
N ALA A 32 11.69 14.99 -13.00
CA ALA A 32 11.28 15.47 -11.68
C ALA A 32 12.45 15.65 -10.71
N VAL A 33 13.44 14.76 -10.79
CA VAL A 33 14.65 14.80 -9.94
C VAL A 33 15.74 15.70 -10.51
N GLY A 34 15.68 16.04 -11.79
CA GLY A 34 16.69 16.85 -12.50
C GLY A 34 17.96 16.06 -12.79
N VAL A 35 17.82 14.84 -13.32
CA VAL A 35 18.91 13.96 -13.75
C VAL A 35 18.60 13.36 -15.12
N ALA A 36 19.59 12.74 -15.77
CA ALA A 36 19.35 11.98 -16.99
C ALA A 36 18.74 10.61 -16.68
N ASP A 37 17.93 10.08 -17.60
CA ASP A 37 17.31 8.75 -17.50
C ASP A 37 18.35 7.66 -17.15
N ARG A 38 19.50 7.71 -17.81
CA ARG A 38 20.62 6.78 -17.54
C ARG A 38 21.08 6.80 -16.09
N THR A 39 20.96 7.93 -15.41
CA THR A 39 21.31 8.03 -13.99
C THR A 39 20.32 7.24 -13.12
N VAL A 40 19.03 7.31 -13.44
CA VAL A 40 17.98 6.54 -12.74
C VAL A 40 18.20 5.05 -12.97
N TYR A 41 18.47 4.63 -14.21
CA TYR A 41 18.80 3.21 -14.49
C TYR A 41 20.03 2.72 -13.73
N ARG A 42 21.08 3.57 -13.61
CA ARG A 42 22.26 3.23 -12.80
C ARG A 42 21.93 3.05 -11.33
N TRP A 43 21.05 3.89 -10.76
CA TRP A 43 20.58 3.73 -9.38
C TRP A 43 19.81 2.43 -9.18
N MET A 44 18.98 2.04 -10.15
CA MET A 44 18.26 0.78 -10.12
C MET A 44 19.17 -0.46 -10.21
N GLY A 45 20.42 -0.30 -10.58
CA GLY A 45 21.47 -1.32 -10.51
C GLY A 45 22.27 -1.31 -9.21
N ASP A 46 22.08 -0.31 -8.35
CA ASP A 46 22.78 -0.20 -7.07
C ASP A 46 22.00 -0.96 -5.97
N PRO A 47 22.62 -1.97 -5.31
CA PRO A 47 21.96 -2.76 -4.27
C PRO A 47 21.39 -1.92 -3.12
N LEU A 48 22.08 -0.86 -2.70
CA LEU A 48 21.63 0.02 -1.63
C LEU A 48 20.35 0.79 -2.03
N PHE A 49 20.33 1.31 -3.25
CA PHE A 49 19.17 2.00 -3.80
C PHE A 49 17.98 1.05 -3.97
N VAL A 50 18.20 -0.13 -4.50
CA VAL A 50 17.16 -1.17 -4.69
C VAL A 50 16.55 -1.61 -3.36
N ALA A 51 17.38 -1.80 -2.32
CA ALA A 51 16.90 -2.15 -0.98
C ALA A 51 16.00 -1.04 -0.40
N ALA A 52 16.44 0.22 -0.51
CA ALA A 52 15.66 1.36 -0.03
C ALA A 52 14.36 1.57 -0.84
N LEU A 53 14.39 1.33 -2.16
CA LEU A 53 13.19 1.37 -3.00
C LEU A 53 12.16 0.32 -2.57
N ARG A 54 12.60 -0.93 -2.35
CA ARG A 54 11.71 -2.01 -1.88
C ARG A 54 11.11 -1.72 -0.51
N GLU A 55 11.88 -1.16 0.40
CA GLU A 55 11.37 -0.73 1.71
C GLU A 55 10.30 0.35 1.55
N ALA A 56 10.54 1.36 0.70
CA ALA A 56 9.58 2.42 0.41
C ALA A 56 8.31 1.89 -0.28
N GLU A 57 8.43 0.95 -1.21
CA GLU A 57 7.28 0.27 -1.84
C GLU A 57 6.44 -0.48 -0.81
N THR A 58 7.07 -1.24 0.07
CA THR A 58 6.39 -1.97 1.15
C THR A 58 5.66 -1.02 2.10
N ALA A 59 6.29 0.08 2.48
CA ALA A 59 5.67 1.10 3.33
C ALA A 59 4.48 1.76 2.63
N ALA A 60 4.59 2.10 1.34
CA ALA A 60 3.50 2.69 0.55
C ALA A 60 2.30 1.75 0.43
N ILE A 61 2.53 0.45 0.20
CA ILE A 61 1.48 -0.56 0.19
C ILE A 61 0.80 -0.64 1.57
N GLY A 62 1.57 -0.65 2.66
CA GLY A 62 1.05 -0.66 4.02
C GLY A 62 0.16 0.56 4.31
N ASP A 63 0.57 1.75 3.87
CA ASP A 63 -0.21 2.98 4.01
C ASP A 63 -1.51 2.94 3.19
N ALA A 64 -1.45 2.42 1.97
CA ALA A 64 -2.62 2.23 1.12
C ALA A 64 -3.63 1.26 1.77
N VAL A 65 -3.16 0.14 2.31
CA VAL A 65 -4.00 -0.84 3.01
C VAL A 65 -4.65 -0.20 4.25
N ARG A 66 -3.90 0.53 5.07
CA ARG A 66 -4.46 1.26 6.22
C ARG A 66 -5.54 2.26 5.81
N SER A 67 -5.31 3.00 4.74
CA SER A 67 -6.29 3.95 4.19
C SER A 67 -7.56 3.26 3.72
N LEU A 68 -7.44 2.11 3.06
CA LEU A 68 -8.59 1.28 2.64
C LEU A 68 -9.38 0.77 3.86
N ILE A 69 -8.71 0.28 4.89
CA ILE A 69 -9.34 -0.19 6.12
C ILE A 69 -10.11 0.95 6.80
N THR A 70 -9.52 2.13 6.91
CA THR A 70 -10.17 3.32 7.47
C THR A 70 -11.42 3.70 6.66
N GLY A 71 -11.34 3.64 5.32
CA GLY A 71 -12.48 3.90 4.44
C GLY A 71 -13.61 2.89 4.63
N ILE A 72 -13.29 1.60 4.76
CA ILE A 72 -14.25 0.53 5.03
C ILE A 72 -14.95 0.77 6.38
N GLN A 73 -14.20 1.13 7.43
CA GLN A 73 -14.76 1.44 8.74
C GLN A 73 -15.70 2.66 8.70
N ALA A 74 -15.36 3.70 7.94
CA ALA A 74 -16.22 4.86 7.73
C ALA A 74 -17.52 4.49 7.01
N ASN A 75 -17.45 3.64 5.98
CA ASN A 75 -18.63 3.13 5.28
C ASN A 75 -19.51 2.29 6.20
N HIS A 76 -18.93 1.44 7.03
CA HIS A 76 -19.67 0.67 8.03
C HIS A 76 -20.38 1.57 9.06
N ALA A 77 -19.74 2.67 9.46
CA ALA A 77 -20.37 3.66 10.36
C ALA A 77 -21.62 4.30 9.74
N VAL A 78 -21.55 4.66 8.45
CA VAL A 78 -22.71 5.19 7.69
C VAL A 78 -23.83 4.16 7.61
N MET A 79 -23.51 2.92 7.27
CA MET A 79 -24.50 1.84 7.18
C MET A 79 -25.17 1.56 8.55
N ARG A 80 -24.42 1.59 9.65
CA ARG A 80 -24.95 1.45 11.00
C ARG A 80 -25.86 2.62 11.37
N ASP A 81 -25.49 3.84 11.06
CA ASP A 81 -26.33 5.02 11.32
C ASP A 81 -27.67 4.92 10.58
N ILE A 82 -27.66 4.56 9.31
CA ILE A 82 -28.87 4.36 8.52
C ILE A 82 -29.74 3.23 9.09
N ARG A 83 -29.15 2.10 9.45
CA ARG A 83 -29.84 0.95 10.06
C ARG A 83 -30.54 1.33 11.36
N ASP A 84 -29.87 2.11 12.22
CA ASP A 84 -30.32 2.36 13.59
C ASP A 84 -31.20 3.62 13.72
N THR A 85 -31.21 4.49 12.72
CA THR A 85 -31.92 5.76 12.76
C THR A 85 -33.38 5.60 12.24
N SER A 86 -34.36 5.89 13.08
CA SER A 86 -35.78 5.74 12.77
C SER A 86 -36.33 6.72 11.72
N ARG A 87 -35.60 7.79 11.38
CA ARG A 87 -35.96 8.73 10.30
C ARG A 87 -35.99 8.10 8.91
N TYR A 88 -35.27 7.00 8.73
CA TYR A 88 -35.25 6.26 7.47
C TYR A 88 -36.37 5.23 7.43
N SER A 89 -36.92 4.95 6.24
CA SER A 89 -37.94 3.93 6.07
C SER A 89 -37.44 2.54 6.46
N PRO A 90 -38.32 1.62 6.89
CA PRO A 90 -37.92 0.24 7.19
C PRO A 90 -37.18 -0.46 6.05
N ALA A 91 -37.56 -0.22 4.80
CA ALA A 91 -36.91 -0.79 3.62
C ALA A 91 -35.46 -0.29 3.46
N VAL A 92 -35.23 1.01 3.69
CA VAL A 92 -33.86 1.59 3.61
C VAL A 92 -32.99 1.05 4.75
N ARG A 93 -33.54 0.96 5.95
CA ARG A 93 -32.84 0.41 7.12
C ARG A 93 -32.47 -1.07 6.94
N LEU A 94 -33.40 -1.87 6.40
CA LEU A 94 -33.15 -3.27 6.09
C LEU A 94 -32.07 -3.44 5.03
N ARG A 95 -32.07 -2.58 4.00
CA ARG A 95 -31.04 -2.57 2.96
C ARG A 95 -29.66 -2.26 3.56
N ALA A 96 -29.54 -1.27 4.43
CA ALA A 96 -28.30 -0.93 5.10
C ALA A 96 -27.79 -2.11 5.97
N ALA A 97 -28.66 -2.81 6.69
CA ALA A 97 -28.32 -4.00 7.46
C ALA A 97 -27.76 -5.11 6.55
N GLY A 98 -28.43 -5.41 5.44
CA GLY A 98 -27.96 -6.42 4.47
C GLY A 98 -26.62 -6.07 3.84
N MET A 99 -26.40 -4.80 3.48
CA MET A 99 -25.12 -4.33 2.93
C MET A 99 -23.99 -4.44 3.96
N LEU A 100 -24.27 -4.18 5.24
CA LEU A 100 -23.31 -4.33 6.31
C LEU A 100 -22.90 -5.80 6.49
N ASP A 101 -23.87 -6.71 6.51
CA ASP A 101 -23.61 -8.16 6.60
C ASP A 101 -22.78 -8.67 5.42
N ASP A 102 -23.14 -8.28 4.19
CA ASP A 102 -22.39 -8.63 2.98
C ASP A 102 -20.95 -8.12 3.02
N SER A 103 -20.74 -6.90 3.47
CA SER A 103 -19.42 -6.30 3.60
C SER A 103 -18.56 -7.03 4.63
N LEU A 104 -19.12 -7.42 5.77
CA LEU A 104 -18.42 -8.17 6.81
C LEU A 104 -18.04 -9.58 6.35
N LEU A 105 -18.91 -10.27 5.60
CA LEU A 105 -18.63 -11.58 5.02
C LEU A 105 -17.51 -11.52 3.98
N LYS A 106 -17.51 -10.51 3.11
CA LYS A 106 -16.42 -10.29 2.14
C LYS A 106 -15.09 -10.03 2.82
N TRP A 107 -15.08 -9.23 3.87
CA TRP A 107 -13.89 -8.95 4.65
C TRP A 107 -13.32 -10.20 5.34
N ARG A 108 -14.19 -11.02 5.93
CA ARG A 108 -13.81 -12.29 6.54
C ARG A 108 -13.18 -13.24 5.50
N ASN A 109 -13.76 -13.36 4.32
CA ASN A 109 -13.22 -14.19 3.25
C ASN A 109 -11.83 -13.72 2.80
N PHE A 110 -11.61 -12.40 2.74
CA PHE A 110 -10.31 -11.83 2.42
C PHE A 110 -9.26 -12.17 3.49
N GLN A 111 -9.59 -12.04 4.78
CA GLN A 111 -8.70 -12.42 5.87
C GLN A 111 -8.35 -13.92 5.85
N ASP A 112 -9.32 -14.79 5.60
CA ASP A 112 -9.08 -16.22 5.47
C ASP A 112 -8.14 -16.54 4.30
N PHE A 113 -8.27 -15.83 3.19
CA PHE A 113 -7.38 -15.97 2.03
C PHE A 113 -5.96 -15.53 2.35
N GLU A 114 -5.77 -14.38 3.01
CA GLU A 114 -4.44 -13.92 3.44
C GLU A 114 -3.76 -14.90 4.39
N MET A 115 -4.48 -15.45 5.36
CA MET A 115 -3.92 -16.44 6.27
C MET A 115 -3.43 -17.68 5.54
N ARG A 116 -4.21 -18.19 4.58
CA ARG A 116 -3.84 -19.36 3.77
C ARG A 116 -2.61 -19.08 2.91
N LEU A 117 -2.52 -17.88 2.33
CA LEU A 117 -1.37 -17.47 1.54
C LEU A 117 -0.09 -17.44 2.38
N THR A 118 -0.15 -16.82 3.56
CA THR A 118 0.97 -16.77 4.52
C THR A 118 1.41 -18.18 4.96
N ASP A 119 0.46 -19.09 5.20
CA ASP A 119 0.77 -20.46 5.57
C ASP A 119 1.48 -21.22 4.43
N LEU A 120 1.04 -21.02 3.19
CA LEU A 120 1.68 -21.61 2.01
C LEU A 120 3.10 -21.07 1.81
N GLU A 121 3.31 -19.77 1.93
CA GLU A 121 4.63 -19.15 1.86
C GLU A 121 5.59 -19.73 2.92
N ARG A 122 5.11 -19.90 4.15
CA ARG A 122 5.89 -20.52 5.24
C ARG A 122 6.28 -21.98 4.93
N ILE A 123 5.36 -22.75 4.34
CA ILE A 123 5.62 -24.14 3.96
C ILE A 123 6.66 -24.22 2.83
N ILE A 124 6.61 -23.31 1.87
CA ILE A 124 7.56 -23.25 0.75
C ILE A 124 8.96 -22.92 1.28
N HIS A 125 9.10 -21.89 2.11
CA HIS A 125 10.39 -21.49 2.67
C HIS A 125 10.97 -22.49 3.69
N ALA A 126 10.14 -23.33 4.29
CA ALA A 126 10.62 -24.40 5.19
C ALA A 126 11.19 -25.61 4.44
N LYS A 127 11.02 -25.69 3.11
CA LYS A 127 11.53 -26.77 2.24
C LYS A 127 12.79 -26.41 1.47
N GLU A 128 13.25 -25.17 1.56
CA GLU A 128 14.54 -24.67 1.04
C GLU A 128 15.64 -24.80 2.10
#